data_ff828a19e084745e47ed8e0d953a9bc2
#
_entry.id   ff828a19e084745e47ed8e0d953a9bc2
#
_cell.length_a   1.000
_cell.length_b   1.000
_cell.length_c   1.000
_cell.angle_alpha   90.00
_cell.angle_beta   90.00
_cell.angle_gamma   90.00
#
_symmetry.space_group_name_H-M   'P 1'
#
loop_
_entity.id
_entity.type
_entity.pdbx_description
1 polymer ?
#
loop_
_entity_poly.entity_id
_entity_poly.type
_entity_poly.pdbx_seq_one_letter_code
_entity_poly.pdbx_strand_id
1 'polypeptide(L)'
;MDRYHQSKRELSKINYRIHTDAIKHNLKPTEITPAQASLIYANEADVLNVAMFGMTAKQWRDLNPEKNGNIRDYATVNELICLSNMENLNAVFIDQGMPQGERLVKLNQIAIQQMRVLEDDGDDRKYLK
;
A
#
# COMPACT_ATOMS: atom_id res chain seq x y z
N MET A 1 6.69 -2.95 -17.95
CA MET A 1 6.94 -3.57 -17.82
C MET A 1 6.58 -4.04 -17.78
N ASP A 2 6.43 -4.14 -17.98
CA ASP A 2 6.30 -4.66 -18.02
C ASP A 2 5.80 -5.23 -17.33
N ARG A 3 5.47 -5.46 -16.68
CA ARG A 3 5.41 -6.16 -16.12
C ARG A 3 5.36 -7.03 -16.29
N TYR A 4 5.70 -7.61 -16.93
CA TYR A 4 6.40 -8.24 -16.99
C TYR A 4 6.84 -8.33 -17.92
N HIS A 5 7.44 -7.76 -18.47
CA HIS A 5 8.18 -7.71 -18.98
C HIS A 5 8.93 -8.22 -18.78
N GLN A 6 9.21 -8.84 -18.93
CA GLN A 6 9.92 -9.18 -18.41
C GLN A 6 9.99 -10.40 -18.00
N SER A 7 10.35 -11.40 -19.04
CA SER A 7 9.98 -12.33 -18.26
C SER A 7 10.94 -13.23 -17.97
N LYS A 8 11.94 -13.16 -18.32
CA LYS A 8 12.91 -13.76 -17.83
C LYS A 8 13.37 -13.18 -16.85
N ARG A 9 13.54 -12.22 -17.12
CA ARG A 9 13.54 -11.60 -16.01
C ARG A 9 12.40 -12.16 -15.25
N GLU A 10 11.48 -12.85 -15.87
CA GLU A 10 10.41 -13.38 -15.19
C GLU A 10 10.74 -14.56 -14.39
N LEU A 11 11.65 -15.43 -14.78
CA LEU A 11 11.94 -16.51 -14.00
C LEU A 11 12.80 -16.17 -12.89
N SER A 12 13.86 -15.46 -13.10
CA SER A 12 14.61 -14.96 -12.06
C SER A 12 13.79 -14.08 -11.26
N LYS A 13 12.81 -13.41 -11.83
CA LYS A 13 11.92 -12.63 -11.12
C LYS A 13 10.90 -13.40 -10.42
N ILE A 14 10.57 -14.57 -10.80
CA ILE A 14 9.68 -15.41 -10.06
C ILE A 14 10.29 -15.77 -8.75
N ASN A 15 11.53 -16.19 -8.71
CA ASN A 15 12.20 -16.47 -7.47
C ASN A 15 12.36 -15.22 -6.64
N TYR A 16 12.72 -14.12 -7.28
CA TYR A 16 12.86 -12.88 -6.59
C TYR A 16 11.52 -12.42 -6.05
N ARG A 17 10.48 -12.59 -6.82
CA ARG A 17 9.15 -12.19 -6.42
C ARG A 17 8.57 -13.04 -5.32
N ILE A 18 8.84 -14.33 -5.31
CA ILE A 18 8.40 -15.18 -4.22
C ILE A 18 9.01 -14.67 -2.93
N HIS A 19 10.28 -14.35 -2.94
CA HIS A 19 10.95 -13.83 -1.77
C HIS A 19 10.40 -12.46 -1.39
N THR A 20 10.20 -11.61 -2.38
CA THR A 20 9.69 -10.27 -2.17
C THR A 20 8.25 -10.28 -1.68
N ASP A 21 7.45 -11.18 -2.21
CA ASP A 21 6.05 -11.28 -1.81
C ASP A 21 5.94 -11.78 -0.38
N ALA A 22 6.83 -12.65 0.03
CA ALA A 22 6.85 -13.08 1.41
C ALA A 22 7.13 -11.91 2.33
N ILE A 23 8.03 -11.02 1.91
CA ILE A 23 8.31 -9.83 2.66
C ILE A 23 7.10 -8.90 2.65
N LYS A 24 6.47 -8.76 1.49
CA LYS A 24 5.30 -7.91 1.38
C LYS A 24 4.16 -8.39 2.25
N HIS A 25 3.97 -9.70 2.33
CA HIS A 25 2.92 -10.22 3.18
C HIS A 25 3.17 -9.89 4.63
N ASN A 26 4.43 -9.77 5.00
CA ASN A 26 4.78 -9.38 6.35
C ASN A 26 4.68 -7.88 6.55
N LEU A 27 4.55 -7.13 5.45
CA LEU A 27 4.42 -5.69 5.51
C LEU A 27 2.96 -5.27 5.30
N LYS A 28 2.03 -6.03 5.83
CA LYS A 28 0.63 -5.66 5.78
C LYS A 28 0.45 -4.30 6.43
N PRO A 29 -0.55 -3.53 6.04
CA PRO A 29 -0.77 -2.25 6.69
C PRO A 29 -0.90 -2.45 8.18
N THR A 30 -0.10 -1.75 8.92
CA THR A 30 -0.14 -1.78 10.37
C THR A 30 -0.52 -0.40 10.87
N GLU A 31 -0.93 -0.35 12.11
CA GLU A 31 -1.34 0.90 12.71
C GLU A 31 -0.19 1.89 12.69
N ILE A 32 -0.45 3.11 12.21
CA ILE A 32 0.59 4.13 12.18
C ILE A 32 0.88 4.61 13.60
N THR A 33 2.08 5.11 13.80
CA THR A 33 2.48 5.60 15.11
C THR A 33 1.94 7.00 15.34
N PRO A 34 1.83 7.43 16.60
CA PRO A 34 1.45 8.81 16.87
C PRO A 34 2.41 9.82 16.24
N ALA A 35 3.69 9.47 16.15
CA ALA A 35 4.66 10.35 15.52
C ALA A 35 4.34 10.52 14.04
N GLN A 36 3.99 9.44 13.35
CA GLN A 36 3.60 9.53 11.94
C GLN A 36 2.34 10.37 11.78
N ALA A 37 1.38 10.18 12.67
CA ALA A 37 0.12 10.91 12.58
C ALA A 37 0.30 12.41 12.83
N SER A 38 1.33 12.79 13.55
CA SER A 38 1.55 14.20 13.87
C SER A 38 2.35 14.94 12.81
N LEU A 39 2.93 14.22 11.84
CA LEU A 39 3.68 14.87 10.78
C LEU A 39 2.73 15.47 9.75
N ILE A 40 3.21 16.50 9.09
CA ILE A 40 2.50 17.09 7.97
C ILE A 40 3.19 16.64 6.69
N TYR A 41 2.46 15.97 5.83
CA TYR A 41 3.04 15.42 4.61
C TYR A 41 2.85 16.40 3.47
N ALA A 42 3.84 16.43 2.58
CA ALA A 42 3.90 17.45 1.53
C ALA A 42 2.75 17.33 0.53
N ASN A 43 2.27 16.12 0.31
CA ASN A 43 1.19 15.95 -0.66
C ASN A 43 0.32 14.78 -0.25
N GLU A 44 -0.82 14.68 -0.89
CA GLU A 44 -1.80 13.67 -0.51
C GLU A 44 -1.36 12.25 -0.91
N ALA A 45 -0.50 12.14 -1.92
CA ALA A 45 0.04 10.82 -2.25
C ALA A 45 0.87 10.27 -1.09
N ASP A 46 1.59 11.14 -0.40
CA ASP A 46 2.36 10.72 0.78
C ASP A 46 1.43 10.24 1.89
N VAL A 47 0.33 10.95 2.10
CA VAL A 47 -0.63 10.54 3.12
C VAL A 47 -1.14 9.14 2.81
N LEU A 48 -1.49 8.88 1.57
CA LEU A 48 -2.00 7.58 1.18
C LEU A 48 -0.94 6.49 1.29
N ASN A 49 0.28 6.81 0.88
CA ASN A 49 1.36 5.84 0.98
C ASN A 49 1.68 5.49 2.43
N VAL A 50 1.68 6.48 3.32
CA VAL A 50 1.92 6.21 4.74
C VAL A 50 0.75 5.41 5.32
N ALA A 51 -0.48 5.74 4.95
CA ALA A 51 -1.64 5.02 5.46
C ALA A 51 -1.61 3.55 5.04
N MET A 52 -1.11 3.27 3.84
CA MET A 52 -1.14 1.93 3.29
C MET A 52 0.13 1.15 3.57
N PHE A 53 1.28 1.79 3.39
CA PHE A 53 2.57 1.11 3.43
C PHE A 53 3.45 1.49 4.61
N GLY A 54 3.02 2.48 5.38
CA GLY A 54 3.80 2.93 6.53
C GLY A 54 4.97 3.83 6.18
N MET A 55 5.08 4.25 4.93
CA MET A 55 6.19 5.08 4.51
C MET A 55 5.82 5.88 3.28
N THR A 56 6.50 6.99 3.07
CA THR A 56 6.33 7.79 1.87
C THR A 56 7.10 7.18 0.71
N ALA A 57 6.81 7.66 -0.50
CA ALA A 57 7.54 7.18 -1.67
C ALA A 57 9.04 7.44 -1.54
N LYS A 58 9.39 8.61 -0.99
CA LYS A 58 10.81 8.93 -0.81
C LYS A 58 11.48 7.99 0.17
N GLN A 59 10.81 7.70 1.29
CA GLN A 59 11.35 6.77 2.26
C GLN A 59 11.57 5.40 1.65
N TRP A 60 10.61 4.97 0.84
CA TRP A 60 10.74 3.68 0.18
C TRP A 60 11.93 3.67 -0.79
N ARG A 61 12.09 4.73 -1.56
CA ARG A 61 13.23 4.81 -2.49
C ARG A 61 14.56 4.80 -1.75
N ASP A 62 14.61 5.49 -0.62
CA ASP A 62 15.84 5.53 0.18
C ASP A 62 16.18 4.16 0.73
N LEU A 63 15.17 3.36 1.02
CA LEU A 63 15.38 2.00 1.53
C LEU A 63 15.63 0.99 0.42
N ASN A 64 15.33 1.34 -0.82
CA ASN A 64 15.46 0.44 -1.96
C ASN A 64 16.21 1.11 -3.11
N PRO A 65 17.44 1.56 -2.87
CA PRO A 65 18.14 2.35 -3.89
C PRO A 65 18.44 1.61 -5.17
N GLU A 66 18.47 0.30 -5.14
CA GLU A 66 18.76 -0.48 -6.33
C GLU A 66 17.52 -0.81 -7.14
N LYS A 67 16.33 -0.49 -6.65
CA LYS A 67 15.10 -0.80 -7.38
C LYS A 67 14.67 0.38 -8.22
N ASN A 68 14.15 0.09 -9.40
CA ASN A 68 13.60 1.11 -10.28
C ASN A 68 12.14 1.33 -9.95
N GLY A 69 11.63 2.51 -10.30
CA GLY A 69 10.22 2.80 -10.10
C GLY A 69 9.94 3.32 -8.71
N ASN A 70 8.71 3.14 -8.27
CA ASN A 70 8.29 3.65 -6.97
C ASN A 70 7.52 2.56 -6.22
N ILE A 71 7.13 2.90 -5.00
CA ILE A 71 6.51 1.93 -4.10
C ILE A 71 5.27 1.27 -4.71
N ARG A 72 4.47 2.00 -5.47
CA ARG A 72 3.25 1.45 -6.03
C ARG A 72 3.51 0.46 -7.16
N ASP A 73 4.67 0.57 -7.80
CA ASP A 73 5.03 -0.39 -8.83
C ASP A 73 5.26 -1.79 -8.26
N TYR A 74 5.49 -1.87 -6.96
CA TYR A 74 5.74 -3.14 -6.28
C TYR A 74 4.56 -3.56 -5.41
N ALA A 75 3.45 -2.85 -5.49
CA ALA A 75 2.26 -3.17 -4.70
C ALA A 75 1.52 -4.35 -5.32
N THR A 76 0.83 -5.10 -4.49
CA THR A 76 -0.01 -6.19 -4.96
C THR A 76 -1.30 -5.62 -5.54
N VAL A 77 -2.04 -6.44 -6.25
CA VAL A 77 -3.33 -6.03 -6.81
C VAL A 77 -4.28 -5.60 -5.71
N ASN A 78 -4.32 -6.35 -4.61
CA ASN A 78 -5.20 -6.01 -3.50
C ASN A 78 -4.81 -4.66 -2.90
N GLU A 79 -3.51 -4.40 -2.79
CA GLU A 79 -3.04 -3.11 -2.30
C GLU A 79 -3.45 -1.97 -3.23
N LEU A 80 -3.38 -2.20 -4.53
CA LEU A 80 -3.78 -1.17 -5.50
C LEU A 80 -5.29 -0.91 -5.45
N ILE A 81 -6.08 -1.95 -5.28
CA ILE A 81 -7.51 -1.80 -5.10
C ILE A 81 -7.80 -0.97 -3.87
N CYS A 82 -7.14 -1.29 -2.78
CA CYS A 82 -7.31 -0.57 -1.54
C CYS A 82 -6.91 0.89 -1.69
N LEU A 83 -5.77 1.15 -2.34
CA LEU A 83 -5.33 2.53 -2.58
C LEU A 83 -6.36 3.32 -3.38
N SER A 84 -6.94 2.70 -4.39
CA SER A 84 -7.94 3.37 -5.20
C SER A 84 -9.15 3.78 -4.36
N ASN A 85 -9.59 2.87 -3.49
CA ASN A 85 -10.69 3.19 -2.58
C ASN A 85 -10.31 4.30 -1.63
N MET A 86 -9.09 4.28 -1.13
CA MET A 86 -8.63 5.29 -0.20
C MET A 86 -8.51 6.66 -0.85
N GLU A 87 -8.14 6.70 -2.13
CA GLU A 87 -8.09 7.96 -2.85
C GLU A 87 -9.45 8.61 -2.90
N ASN A 88 -10.47 7.81 -3.17
CA ASN A 88 -11.83 8.32 -3.22
C ASN A 88 -12.31 8.79 -1.85
N LEU A 89 -12.02 8.01 -0.83
CA LEU A 89 -12.43 8.36 0.52
C LEU A 89 -11.70 9.60 1.02
N ASN A 90 -10.42 9.71 0.67
CA ASN A 90 -9.64 10.88 1.08
C ASN A 90 -10.23 12.15 0.49
N ALA A 91 -10.69 12.08 -0.77
CA ALA A 91 -11.32 13.24 -1.39
C ALA A 91 -12.58 13.65 -0.62
N VAL A 92 -13.37 12.67 -0.19
CA VAL A 92 -14.57 12.95 0.60
C VAL A 92 -14.18 13.59 1.93
N PHE A 93 -13.17 13.05 2.59
CA PHE A 93 -12.72 13.58 3.89
C PHE A 93 -12.19 15.00 3.76
N ILE A 94 -11.50 15.29 2.65
CA ILE A 94 -11.02 16.65 2.39
C ILE A 94 -12.21 17.59 2.25
N ASP A 95 -13.21 17.17 1.50
CA ASP A 95 -14.41 17.99 1.31
C ASP A 95 -15.15 18.25 2.62
N GLN A 96 -15.04 17.32 3.55
CA GLN A 96 -15.65 17.48 4.87
C GLN A 96 -14.79 18.33 5.80
N GLY A 97 -13.65 18.79 5.34
CA GLY A 97 -12.79 19.62 6.15
C GLY A 97 -11.97 18.88 7.18
N MET A 98 -11.82 17.57 7.01
CA MET A 98 -11.08 16.76 7.98
C MET A 98 -9.57 17.07 7.88
N PRO A 99 -8.91 17.40 8.98
CA PRO A 99 -7.48 17.70 8.94
C PRO A 99 -6.65 16.50 8.50
N GLN A 100 -5.48 16.78 7.94
CA GLN A 100 -4.64 15.74 7.38
C GLN A 100 -4.30 14.63 8.36
N GLY A 101 -3.92 14.99 9.58
CA GLY A 101 -3.55 13.96 10.57
C GLY A 101 -4.71 13.03 10.88
N GLU A 102 -5.89 13.60 10.99
CA GLU A 102 -7.09 12.82 11.24
C GLU A 102 -7.43 11.94 10.04
N ARG A 103 -7.27 12.47 8.85
CA ARG A 103 -7.48 11.69 7.63
C ARG A 103 -6.50 10.52 7.54
N LEU A 104 -5.24 10.77 7.89
CA LEU A 104 -4.24 9.73 7.87
C LEU A 104 -4.62 8.58 8.79
N VAL A 105 -5.02 8.89 10.03
CA VAL A 105 -5.40 7.85 10.98
C VAL A 105 -6.60 7.06 10.44
N LYS A 106 -7.58 7.77 9.92
CA LYS A 106 -8.79 7.12 9.44
C LYS A 106 -8.50 6.26 8.20
N LEU A 107 -7.72 6.78 7.28
CA LEU A 107 -7.36 6.03 6.08
C LEU A 107 -6.54 4.79 6.43
N ASN A 108 -5.66 4.91 7.42
CA ASN A 108 -4.87 3.78 7.86
C ASN A 108 -5.77 2.68 8.44
N GLN A 109 -6.75 3.06 9.24
CA GLN A 109 -7.69 2.09 9.80
C GLN A 109 -8.49 1.41 8.69
N ILE A 110 -8.88 2.19 7.69
CA ILE A 110 -9.60 1.65 6.55
C ILE A 110 -8.72 0.70 5.75
N ALA A 111 -7.45 1.07 5.56
CA ALA A 111 -6.52 0.21 4.83
C ALA A 111 -6.35 -1.14 5.54
N ILE A 112 -6.19 -1.12 6.85
CA ILE A 112 -6.04 -2.35 7.62
C ILE A 112 -7.28 -3.20 7.47
N GLN A 113 -8.46 -2.58 7.58
CA GLN A 113 -9.71 -3.30 7.48
C GLN A 113 -9.94 -3.86 6.08
N GLN A 114 -9.71 -3.06 5.06
CA GLN A 114 -9.94 -3.49 3.69
C GLN A 114 -8.97 -4.57 3.26
N MET A 115 -7.72 -4.46 3.65
CA MET A 115 -6.76 -5.50 3.29
C MET A 115 -7.13 -6.82 3.95
N ARG A 116 -7.65 -6.75 5.16
CA ARG A 116 -8.11 -7.96 5.83
C ARG A 116 -9.25 -8.62 5.03
N VAL A 117 -10.19 -7.82 4.60
CA VAL A 117 -11.33 -8.33 3.82
C VAL A 117 -10.86 -8.87 2.47
N LEU A 118 -10.00 -8.14 1.78
CA LEU A 118 -9.54 -8.59 0.48
C LEU A 118 -8.73 -9.89 0.56
N GLU A 119 -7.93 -10.02 1.60
CA GLU A 119 -7.15 -11.24 1.77
C GLU A 119 -8.03 -12.40 2.19
N ASP A 120 -9.00 -12.13 3.07
CA ASP A 120 -9.94 -13.16 3.49
C ASP A 120 -10.80 -13.63 2.34
N ASP A 121 -11.22 -12.70 1.46
CA ASP A 121 -12.00 -13.08 0.29
C ASP A 121 -11.25 -14.05 -0.58
N GLY A 122 -9.95 -13.87 -0.71
CA GLY A 122 -9.13 -14.80 -1.44
C GLY A 122 -9.17 -16.18 -0.84
N ASP A 123 -9.19 -16.26 0.48
CA ASP A 123 -9.28 -17.52 1.17
C ASP A 123 -10.68 -18.11 1.10
N ASP A 124 -11.66 -17.27 1.26
CA ASP A 124 -13.04 -17.70 1.30
C ASP A 124 -13.52 -18.25 -0.01
N ARG A 125 -12.90 -17.87 -1.10
CA ARG A 125 -13.29 -18.40 -2.39
C ARG A 125 -13.23 -19.90 -2.45
N LYS A 126 -12.43 -20.51 -1.60
CA LYS A 126 -12.36 -21.96 -1.54
C LYS A 126 -13.68 -22.55 -1.14
N TYR A 127 -14.47 -21.83 -0.43
CA TYR A 127 -15.72 -22.33 0.09
C TYR A 127 -16.91 -22.00 -0.80
N LEU A 128 -16.66 -21.37 -1.91
CA LEU A 128 -17.73 -20.97 -2.80
C LEU A 128 -17.91 -21.95 -3.94
N LYS A 129 -17.56 -23.15 -3.78
CA LYS A 129 -17.65 -24.09 -4.85
C LYS A 129 -19.01 -24.64 -5.08
#